data_7ccd24269751e6f5a0b540835bf449d0
#
_entry.id   7ccd24269751e6f5a0b540835bf449d0
#
_cell.length_a   1.000
_cell.length_b   1.000
_cell.length_c   1.000
_cell.angle_alpha   90.00
_cell.angle_beta   90.00
_cell.angle_gamma   90.00
#
_symmetry.space_group_name_H-M   'P 1'
#
loop_
_entity.id
_entity.type
_entity.pdbx_description
1 polymer ?
#
loop_
_entity_poly.entity_id
_entity_poly.type
_entity_poly.pdbx_seq_one_letter_code
_entity_poly.pdbx_strand_id
1 'polypeptide(L)'
;MSSSGVVVVNKSIPPSKMTKMKNYKSNHGKHRDALQPLISSSTVNHTDMICNNCGKKGHLFFICKIPITSIGVIAFRKVDHEVQYLMIRRKDTLGYIDFMRGKFAVEQKQYIMNMILQMTKAEKNILLQKSAIVKQNGNISLREKIVELIRGIVHPDTGEHYNLESLILESKLYCDWDEPEWGFPKGRRNAQENDYDCAIREFSEETGYSASVLTNVRNIVPMEEVFTGSNYNSYRHKYYLMNISYENSMNSSPKFQKSEVSEMKWWSLKQCVEKIRPYNLEKIQLIQNIDQCLQKTRVFSMTKI
;
A
#
# COMPACT_ATOMS: atom_id res chain seq x y z
N MET A 1 -18.93 19.34 37.62
CA MET A 1 -18.92 19.54 36.22
C MET A 1 -17.62 18.96 35.72
N SER A 2 -17.60 17.66 35.51
CA SER A 2 -16.38 16.84 35.35
C SER A 2 -16.10 16.59 33.86
N SER A 3 -14.98 17.12 33.38
CA SER A 3 -14.42 16.84 32.09
C SER A 3 -13.68 15.51 32.15
N SER A 4 -14.23 14.47 31.54
CA SER A 4 -13.55 13.18 31.35
C SER A 4 -12.57 13.30 30.18
N GLY A 5 -11.30 13.49 30.51
CA GLY A 5 -10.19 13.43 29.55
C GLY A 5 -9.96 11.99 29.12
N VAL A 6 -10.10 11.74 27.83
CA VAL A 6 -9.67 10.47 27.21
C VAL A 6 -8.16 10.47 27.17
N VAL A 7 -7.54 9.66 28.02
CA VAL A 7 -6.11 9.37 27.98
C VAL A 7 -5.85 8.43 26.83
N VAL A 8 -5.32 8.95 25.73
CA VAL A 8 -4.74 8.13 24.63
C VAL A 8 -3.45 7.54 25.14
N VAL A 9 -3.47 6.28 25.56
CA VAL A 9 -2.27 5.53 25.89
C VAL A 9 -1.54 5.17 24.61
N ASN A 10 -0.56 5.98 24.23
CA ASN A 10 0.46 5.62 23.25
C ASN A 10 1.32 4.49 23.85
N LYS A 11 0.94 3.24 23.64
CA LYS A 11 1.86 2.12 23.78
C LYS A 11 2.71 2.03 22.52
N SER A 12 3.77 2.85 22.47
CA SER A 12 4.92 2.58 21.63
C SER A 12 5.48 1.21 22.05
N ILE A 13 5.59 0.29 21.07
CA ILE A 13 6.31 -0.96 21.26
C ILE A 13 7.76 -0.60 21.63
N PRO A 14 8.28 -1.01 22.80
CA PRO A 14 9.65 -0.69 23.16
C PRO A 14 10.61 -1.33 22.14
N PRO A 15 11.66 -0.63 21.70
CA PRO A 15 12.68 -1.23 20.86
C PRO A 15 13.36 -2.32 21.69
N SER A 16 13.11 -3.58 21.36
CA SER A 16 13.85 -4.71 21.89
C SER A 16 15.32 -4.46 21.59
N LYS A 17 16.17 -4.60 22.62
CA LYS A 17 17.62 -4.43 22.59
C LYS A 17 18.19 -4.96 21.28
N MET A 18 18.80 -4.06 20.50
CA MET A 18 19.58 -4.42 19.31
C MET A 18 20.75 -5.32 19.72
N THR A 19 20.53 -6.62 19.68
CA THR A 19 21.60 -7.59 19.66
C THR A 19 22.26 -7.47 18.30
N LYS A 20 23.55 -7.18 18.28
CA LYS A 20 24.38 -7.05 17.06
C LYS A 20 24.14 -8.26 16.15
N MET A 21 23.42 -8.05 15.08
CA MET A 21 23.25 -9.06 14.03
C MET A 21 24.59 -9.32 13.38
N LYS A 22 25.12 -10.51 13.59
CA LYS A 22 26.21 -11.08 12.80
C LYS A 22 25.75 -11.12 11.34
N ASN A 23 26.63 -10.65 10.45
CA ASN A 23 26.44 -10.68 9.00
C ASN A 23 25.97 -12.07 8.52
N TYR A 24 24.69 -12.20 8.23
CA TYR A 24 24.17 -13.34 7.49
C TYR A 24 24.54 -13.14 6.02
N LYS A 25 25.59 -13.82 5.57
CA LYS A 25 25.84 -14.03 4.15
C LYS A 25 24.65 -14.82 3.61
N SER A 26 23.86 -14.20 2.77
CA SER A 26 22.79 -14.86 2.02
C SER A 26 23.41 -15.94 1.11
N ASN A 27 23.28 -17.21 1.50
CA ASN A 27 23.50 -18.34 0.60
C ASN A 27 22.39 -18.38 -0.46
N HIS A 28 22.48 -17.53 -1.46
CA HIS A 28 21.76 -17.63 -2.73
C HIS A 28 22.61 -18.41 -3.74
N GLY A 29 22.84 -19.64 -3.44
CA GLY A 29 23.55 -20.54 -4.34
C GLY A 29 22.94 -21.93 -4.30
N LYS A 30 22.07 -22.22 -5.27
CA LYS A 30 21.77 -23.51 -5.92
C LYS A 30 20.25 -23.69 -6.10
N HIS A 31 19.70 -23.09 -7.11
CA HIS A 31 18.63 -23.58 -8.00
C HIS A 31 18.47 -22.57 -9.15
N ARG A 32 19.49 -22.57 -10.01
CA ARG A 32 19.44 -21.90 -11.32
C ARG A 32 19.80 -22.93 -12.38
N ASP A 33 18.94 -23.91 -12.56
CA ASP A 33 18.96 -24.72 -13.77
C ASP A 33 17.52 -25.08 -14.11
N ALA A 34 16.90 -24.26 -14.93
CA ALA A 34 15.91 -24.58 -15.95
C ALA A 34 15.26 -23.29 -16.46
N LEU A 35 15.39 -23.05 -17.75
CA LEU A 35 14.86 -21.95 -18.56
C LEU A 35 15.77 -20.72 -18.69
N GLN A 36 16.94 -20.94 -19.34
CA GLN A 36 17.49 -19.88 -20.18
C GLN A 36 16.65 -19.84 -21.47
N PRO A 37 15.95 -18.73 -21.76
CA PRO A 37 15.55 -18.46 -23.13
C PRO A 37 16.85 -18.18 -23.90
N LEU A 38 17.03 -18.85 -25.04
CA LEU A 38 18.01 -18.53 -26.05
C LEU A 38 17.76 -17.10 -26.55
N ILE A 39 18.29 -16.11 -25.84
CA ILE A 39 18.38 -14.76 -26.33
C ILE A 39 19.61 -14.73 -27.20
N SER A 40 19.40 -14.78 -28.53
CA SER A 40 20.41 -14.43 -29.53
C SER A 40 21.08 -13.12 -29.09
N SER A 41 22.39 -13.07 -29.11
CA SER A 41 23.27 -11.95 -28.77
C SER A 41 23.07 -10.76 -29.72
N SER A 42 21.92 -10.08 -29.60
CA SER A 42 21.81 -8.69 -29.98
C SER A 42 22.24 -7.90 -28.77
N THR A 43 23.33 -7.16 -28.87
CA THR A 43 23.82 -6.19 -27.87
C THR A 43 22.73 -5.15 -27.60
N VAL A 44 21.80 -5.48 -26.68
CA VAL A 44 20.85 -4.50 -26.15
C VAL A 44 21.69 -3.55 -25.31
N ASN A 45 21.91 -2.34 -25.82
CA ASN A 45 22.57 -1.27 -25.09
C ASN A 45 21.79 -1.00 -23.81
N HIS A 46 22.28 -1.47 -22.67
CA HIS A 46 21.68 -1.25 -21.34
C HIS A 46 21.48 0.23 -20.99
N THR A 47 22.14 1.13 -21.71
CA THR A 47 22.08 2.59 -21.52
C THR A 47 20.72 3.21 -21.83
N ASP A 48 19.90 2.58 -22.68
CA ASP A 48 18.59 3.11 -23.09
C ASP A 48 17.41 2.52 -22.32
N MET A 49 17.65 1.54 -21.45
CA MET A 49 16.59 0.93 -20.65
C MET A 49 16.11 1.90 -19.57
N ILE A 50 14.80 2.16 -19.55
CA ILE A 50 14.17 3.00 -18.53
C ILE A 50 13.68 2.11 -17.38
N CYS A 51 14.06 2.46 -16.16
CA CYS A 51 13.62 1.77 -14.97
C CYS A 51 12.17 2.11 -14.64
N ASN A 52 11.26 1.14 -14.66
CA ASN A 52 9.85 1.35 -14.33
C ASN A 52 9.64 1.81 -12.87
N ASN A 53 10.61 1.55 -11.97
CA ASN A 53 10.53 2.02 -10.59
C ASN A 53 10.81 3.52 -10.45
N CYS A 54 11.93 4.01 -10.99
CA CYS A 54 12.37 5.40 -10.76
C CYS A 54 12.29 6.30 -12.00
N GLY A 55 11.96 5.75 -13.19
CA GLY A 55 11.90 6.50 -14.45
C GLY A 55 13.25 6.90 -15.04
N LYS A 56 14.37 6.52 -14.42
CA LYS A 56 15.73 6.84 -14.92
C LYS A 56 16.21 5.78 -15.89
N LYS A 57 17.06 6.20 -16.85
CA LYS A 57 17.75 5.30 -17.78
C LYS A 57 18.90 4.56 -17.10
N GLY A 58 19.37 3.48 -17.72
CA GLY A 58 20.62 2.78 -17.39
C GLY A 58 20.49 1.62 -16.40
N HIS A 59 19.28 1.26 -15.93
CA HIS A 59 19.06 0.09 -15.09
C HIS A 59 17.62 -0.44 -15.14
N LEU A 60 17.43 -1.70 -14.79
CA LEU A 60 16.11 -2.32 -14.63
C LEU A 60 15.59 -2.17 -13.19
N PHE A 61 14.28 -2.37 -13.00
CA PHE A 61 13.61 -2.15 -11.72
C PHE A 61 14.17 -3.01 -10.57
N PHE A 62 14.61 -4.25 -10.85
CA PHE A 62 15.08 -5.18 -9.82
C PHE A 62 16.48 -4.85 -9.26
N ILE A 63 17.25 -3.97 -9.94
CA ILE A 63 18.51 -3.43 -9.42
C ILE A 63 18.40 -1.96 -9.00
N CYS A 64 17.19 -1.42 -9.02
CA CYS A 64 16.92 -0.03 -8.62
C CYS A 64 17.17 0.15 -7.12
N LYS A 65 17.97 1.15 -6.77
CA LYS A 65 18.29 1.50 -5.37
C LYS A 65 17.29 2.47 -4.74
N ILE A 66 16.36 2.98 -5.53
CA ILE A 66 15.31 3.90 -5.07
C ILE A 66 14.19 3.08 -4.42
N PRO A 67 13.54 3.56 -3.35
CA PRO A 67 12.37 2.92 -2.77
C PRO A 67 11.32 2.53 -3.81
N ILE A 68 10.56 1.47 -3.56
CA ILE A 68 9.48 1.02 -4.44
C ILE A 68 8.50 2.17 -4.62
N THR A 69 8.43 2.70 -5.84
CA THR A 69 7.71 3.94 -6.13
C THR A 69 6.35 3.67 -6.73
N SER A 70 5.32 4.27 -6.13
CA SER A 70 3.98 4.41 -6.72
C SER A 70 3.67 5.89 -6.94
N ILE A 71 2.88 6.18 -7.96
CA ILE A 71 2.55 7.54 -8.36
C ILE A 71 1.03 7.65 -8.48
N GLY A 72 0.48 8.74 -7.97
CA GLY A 72 -0.96 8.91 -7.93
C GLY A 72 -1.41 10.35 -7.86
N VAL A 73 -2.68 10.52 -7.59
CA VAL A 73 -3.35 11.82 -7.48
C VAL A 73 -4.00 11.95 -6.11
N ILE A 74 -3.80 13.08 -5.46
CA ILE A 74 -4.68 13.54 -4.39
C ILE A 74 -5.63 14.54 -5.02
N ALA A 75 -6.86 14.07 -5.29
CA ALA A 75 -7.92 14.91 -5.82
C ALA A 75 -8.63 15.61 -4.68
N PHE A 76 -8.86 16.91 -4.83
CA PHE A 76 -9.66 17.71 -3.92
C PHE A 76 -10.76 18.46 -4.64
N ARG A 77 -11.81 18.80 -3.90
CA ARG A 77 -12.87 19.72 -4.32
C ARG A 77 -13.16 20.72 -3.22
N LYS A 78 -13.75 21.84 -3.57
CA LYS A 78 -14.23 22.83 -2.61
C LYS A 78 -15.76 22.78 -2.58
N VAL A 79 -16.30 22.66 -1.38
CA VAL A 79 -17.73 22.69 -1.11
C VAL A 79 -17.97 23.79 -0.10
N ASP A 80 -18.63 24.88 -0.53
CA ASP A 80 -18.75 26.10 0.26
C ASP A 80 -17.38 26.61 0.74
N HIS A 81 -17.08 26.48 2.02
CA HIS A 81 -15.82 26.88 2.63
C HIS A 81 -14.90 25.70 3.02
N GLU A 82 -15.35 24.47 2.77
CA GLU A 82 -14.61 23.25 3.13
C GLU A 82 -13.89 22.64 1.94
N VAL A 83 -12.67 22.15 2.18
CA VAL A 83 -11.93 21.32 1.21
C VAL A 83 -12.20 19.85 1.52
N GLN A 84 -12.60 19.10 0.51
CA GLN A 84 -12.80 17.66 0.60
C GLN A 84 -11.82 16.94 -0.31
N TYR A 85 -11.34 15.78 0.13
CA TYR A 85 -10.37 14.94 -0.57
C TYR A 85 -11.00 13.61 -0.96
N LEU A 86 -10.70 13.15 -2.18
CA LEU A 86 -11.16 11.85 -2.65
C LEU A 86 -10.25 10.77 -2.12
N MET A 87 -10.83 9.84 -1.37
CA MET A 87 -10.15 8.62 -0.94
C MET A 87 -10.83 7.38 -1.49
N ILE A 88 -10.04 6.35 -1.67
CA ILE A 88 -10.49 5.00 -2.00
C ILE A 88 -10.21 4.06 -0.84
N ARG A 89 -11.11 3.10 -0.63
CA ARG A 89 -10.91 1.97 0.28
C ARG A 89 -10.49 0.75 -0.54
N ARG A 90 -9.42 0.11 -0.16
CA ARG A 90 -9.01 -1.13 -0.78
C ARG A 90 -10.11 -2.20 -0.71
N LYS A 91 -10.10 -3.14 -1.63
CA LYS A 91 -10.97 -4.32 -1.56
C LYS A 91 -10.49 -5.28 -0.47
N ASP A 92 -9.21 -5.57 -0.47
CA ASP A 92 -8.55 -6.44 0.48
C ASP A 92 -7.39 -5.69 1.16
N THR A 93 -7.09 -6.03 2.41
CA THR A 93 -5.96 -5.43 3.13
C THR A 93 -4.63 -5.84 2.51
N LEU A 94 -3.60 -4.99 2.66
CA LEU A 94 -2.26 -5.32 2.19
C LEU A 94 -1.74 -6.60 2.84
N GLY A 95 -2.00 -6.77 4.14
CA GLY A 95 -1.59 -7.97 4.87
C GLY A 95 -2.23 -9.25 4.31
N TYR A 96 -3.52 -9.19 3.98
CA TYR A 96 -4.22 -10.33 3.38
C TYR A 96 -3.67 -10.67 2.00
N ILE A 97 -3.47 -9.65 1.15
CA ILE A 97 -2.88 -9.83 -0.18
C ILE A 97 -1.48 -10.45 -0.10
N ASP A 98 -0.61 -9.95 0.79
CA ASP A 98 0.76 -10.45 0.92
C ASP A 98 0.77 -11.89 1.49
N PHE A 99 -0.11 -12.21 2.45
CA PHE A 99 -0.30 -13.55 2.94
C PHE A 99 -0.75 -14.51 1.81
N MET A 100 -1.76 -14.11 1.02
CA MET A 100 -2.29 -14.92 -0.08
C MET A 100 -1.32 -15.08 -1.26
N ARG A 101 -0.30 -14.23 -1.37
CA ARG A 101 0.81 -14.42 -2.31
C ARG A 101 1.79 -15.51 -1.87
N GLY A 102 1.76 -15.92 -0.60
CA GLY A 102 2.59 -16.98 -0.04
C GLY A 102 4.10 -16.67 -0.01
N LYS A 103 4.49 -15.40 -0.08
CA LYS A 103 5.90 -14.98 -0.10
C LYS A 103 6.49 -14.86 1.31
N PHE A 104 6.32 -15.89 2.12
CA PHE A 104 6.86 -15.97 3.48
C PHE A 104 7.37 -17.39 3.74
N ALA A 105 8.30 -17.56 4.67
CA ALA A 105 8.63 -18.84 5.26
C ALA A 105 7.77 -19.06 6.51
N VAL A 106 7.35 -20.29 6.76
CA VAL A 106 6.43 -20.60 7.87
C VAL A 106 7.08 -20.40 9.23
N GLU A 107 8.41 -20.42 9.31
CA GLU A 107 9.21 -20.17 10.52
C GLU A 107 9.34 -18.67 10.84
N GLN A 108 8.97 -17.79 9.92
CA GLN A 108 9.05 -16.33 10.11
C GLN A 108 7.82 -15.81 10.87
N LYS A 109 7.65 -16.24 12.15
CA LYS A 109 6.51 -15.87 12.99
C LYS A 109 6.17 -14.38 12.93
N GLN A 110 7.18 -13.52 13.18
CA GLN A 110 6.97 -12.07 13.24
C GLN A 110 6.50 -11.49 11.89
N TYR A 111 7.03 -11.99 10.78
CA TYR A 111 6.62 -11.54 9.45
C TYR A 111 5.17 -11.94 9.13
N ILE A 112 4.78 -13.16 9.50
CA ILE A 112 3.40 -13.64 9.37
C ILE A 112 2.47 -12.83 10.28
N MET A 113 2.88 -12.58 11.53
CA MET A 113 2.12 -11.75 12.47
C MET A 113 1.91 -10.33 11.92
N ASN A 114 2.94 -9.70 11.32
CA ASN A 114 2.83 -8.38 10.72
C ASN A 114 1.76 -8.33 9.59
N MET A 115 1.63 -9.40 8.80
CA MET A 115 0.56 -9.50 7.80
C MET A 115 -0.81 -9.64 8.45
N ILE A 116 -0.94 -10.52 9.46
CA ILE A 116 -2.23 -10.77 10.16
C ILE A 116 -2.71 -9.52 10.92
N LEU A 117 -1.81 -8.74 11.51
CA LEU A 117 -2.13 -7.49 12.21
C LEU A 117 -2.77 -6.43 11.30
N GLN A 118 -2.53 -6.48 10.00
CA GLN A 118 -3.15 -5.56 9.03
C GLN A 118 -4.53 -6.01 8.57
N MET A 119 -4.87 -7.29 8.73
CA MET A 119 -6.10 -7.88 8.23
C MET A 119 -7.34 -7.41 8.99
N THR A 120 -8.46 -7.39 8.28
CA THR A 120 -9.77 -7.18 8.88
C THR A 120 -10.25 -8.42 9.64
N LYS A 121 -11.24 -8.23 10.54
CA LYS A 121 -11.95 -9.34 11.21
C LYS A 121 -12.48 -10.37 10.21
N ALA A 122 -13.05 -9.89 9.12
CA ALA A 122 -13.61 -10.75 8.08
C ALA A 122 -12.53 -11.61 7.41
N GLU A 123 -11.39 -11.02 7.03
CA GLU A 123 -10.27 -11.73 6.42
C GLU A 123 -9.65 -12.75 7.39
N LYS A 124 -9.47 -12.38 8.66
CA LYS A 124 -9.01 -13.31 9.71
C LYS A 124 -9.95 -14.51 9.86
N ASN A 125 -11.27 -14.27 9.82
CA ASN A 125 -12.25 -15.35 9.89
C ASN A 125 -12.22 -16.26 8.64
N ILE A 126 -12.01 -15.70 7.45
CA ILE A 126 -11.80 -16.48 6.22
C ILE A 126 -10.59 -17.41 6.37
N LEU A 127 -9.47 -16.91 6.94
CA LEU A 127 -8.29 -17.73 7.19
C LEU A 127 -8.55 -18.86 8.19
N LEU A 128 -9.41 -18.65 9.19
CA LEU A 128 -9.80 -19.69 10.15
C LEU A 128 -10.71 -20.76 9.54
N GLN A 129 -11.50 -20.43 8.52
CA GLN A 129 -12.36 -21.37 7.80
C GLN A 129 -11.52 -22.26 6.86
N LYS A 130 -10.76 -23.15 7.44
CA LYS A 130 -9.70 -24.01 6.86
C LYS A 130 -10.03 -24.67 5.52
N SER A 131 -11.31 -24.97 5.25
CA SER A 131 -11.76 -25.64 4.02
C SER A 131 -11.88 -24.72 2.81
N ALA A 132 -12.15 -23.43 3.01
CA ALA A 132 -12.38 -22.48 1.93
C ALA A 132 -11.07 -22.07 1.21
N ILE A 133 -9.99 -21.88 1.97
CA ILE A 133 -8.70 -21.42 1.44
C ILE A 133 -8.03 -22.49 0.57
N VAL A 134 -8.13 -23.75 0.99
CA VAL A 134 -7.55 -24.90 0.27
C VAL A 134 -8.24 -25.11 -1.08
N LYS A 135 -9.52 -24.75 -1.21
CA LYS A 135 -10.29 -24.90 -2.46
C LYS A 135 -10.12 -23.73 -3.46
N GLN A 136 -9.82 -22.53 -2.98
CA GLN A 136 -9.83 -21.33 -3.82
C GLN A 136 -8.49 -20.99 -4.50
N ASN A 137 -7.36 -21.52 -4.03
CA ASN A 137 -6.05 -21.19 -4.56
C ASN A 137 -5.42 -22.31 -5.36
N GLY A 138 -5.19 -22.03 -6.65
CA GLY A 138 -4.38 -22.90 -7.53
C GLY A 138 -2.88 -22.89 -7.21
N ASN A 139 -2.42 -22.11 -6.21
CA ASN A 139 -1.01 -22.04 -5.80
C ASN A 139 -0.70 -23.17 -4.81
N ILE A 140 -0.08 -24.25 -5.30
CA ILE A 140 0.29 -25.45 -4.52
C ILE A 140 1.19 -25.06 -3.34
N SER A 141 2.20 -24.22 -3.55
CA SER A 141 3.14 -23.78 -2.51
C SER A 141 2.46 -23.02 -1.36
N LEU A 142 1.48 -22.17 -1.65
CA LEU A 142 0.71 -21.49 -0.60
C LEU A 142 -0.14 -22.46 0.20
N ARG A 143 -0.79 -23.43 -0.47
CA ARG A 143 -1.59 -24.47 0.20
C ARG A 143 -0.77 -25.28 1.19
N GLU A 144 0.42 -25.70 0.79
CA GLU A 144 1.35 -26.44 1.65
C GLU A 144 1.71 -25.63 2.90
N LYS A 145 2.09 -24.36 2.74
CA LYS A 145 2.40 -23.45 3.85
C LYS A 145 1.21 -23.24 4.79
N ILE A 146 0.00 -23.08 4.26
CA ILE A 146 -1.20 -22.91 5.08
C ILE A 146 -1.49 -24.21 5.86
N VAL A 147 -1.37 -25.37 5.23
CA VAL A 147 -1.55 -26.67 5.90
C VAL A 147 -0.53 -26.84 7.02
N GLU A 148 0.72 -26.47 6.77
CA GLU A 148 1.80 -26.53 7.75
C GLU A 148 1.54 -25.59 8.93
N LEU A 149 1.16 -24.33 8.67
CA LEU A 149 0.75 -23.38 9.71
C LEU A 149 -0.46 -23.87 10.52
N ILE A 150 -1.42 -24.56 9.89
CA ILE A 150 -2.58 -25.13 10.59
C ILE A 150 -2.17 -26.28 11.51
N ARG A 151 -1.22 -27.12 11.08
CA ARG A 151 -0.69 -28.24 11.88
C ARG A 151 0.11 -27.76 13.08
N GLY A 152 0.78 -26.64 12.94
CA GLY A 152 1.64 -26.04 13.95
C GLY A 152 3.11 -26.10 13.57
N ILE A 153 3.82 -25.05 13.92
CA ILE A 153 5.24 -24.83 13.67
C ILE A 153 5.97 -24.83 15.00
N VAL A 154 7.14 -25.44 15.03
CA VAL A 154 8.12 -25.28 16.11
C VAL A 154 9.22 -24.39 15.56
N HIS A 155 9.40 -23.21 16.15
CA HIS A 155 10.47 -22.31 15.72
C HIS A 155 11.84 -22.94 15.97
N PRO A 156 12.72 -23.07 14.94
CA PRO A 156 13.93 -23.86 15.03
C PRO A 156 14.92 -23.35 16.09
N ASP A 157 14.98 -22.03 16.28
CA ASP A 157 15.96 -21.43 17.19
C ASP A 157 15.44 -21.24 18.63
N THR A 158 14.12 -21.03 18.79
CA THR A 158 13.51 -20.68 20.09
C THR A 158 12.72 -21.82 20.71
N GLY A 159 12.38 -22.85 19.94
CA GLY A 159 11.47 -23.93 20.37
C GLY A 159 10.02 -23.47 20.56
N GLU A 160 9.68 -22.24 20.19
CA GLU A 160 8.33 -21.69 20.35
C GLU A 160 7.34 -22.39 19.42
N HIS A 161 6.20 -22.80 19.98
CA HIS A 161 5.10 -23.40 19.25
C HIS A 161 4.07 -22.35 18.85
N TYR A 162 3.66 -22.35 17.59
CA TYR A 162 2.55 -21.53 17.11
C TYR A 162 1.85 -22.18 15.92
N ASN A 163 0.61 -21.79 15.69
CA ASN A 163 -0.15 -22.16 14.52
C ASN A 163 -0.96 -20.96 14.02
N LEU A 164 -1.64 -21.12 12.88
CA LEU A 164 -2.41 -20.03 12.27
C LEU A 164 -3.48 -19.49 13.23
N GLU A 165 -4.16 -20.35 13.97
CA GLU A 165 -5.20 -19.96 14.91
C GLU A 165 -4.65 -19.15 16.08
N SER A 166 -3.55 -19.61 16.69
CA SER A 166 -2.88 -18.90 17.79
C SER A 166 -2.39 -17.51 17.35
N LEU A 167 -1.83 -17.39 16.13
CA LEU A 167 -1.39 -16.11 15.58
C LEU A 167 -2.58 -15.14 15.36
N ILE A 168 -3.70 -15.65 14.85
CA ILE A 168 -4.90 -14.84 14.67
C ILE A 168 -5.48 -14.39 16.01
N LEU A 169 -5.54 -15.27 17.00
CA LEU A 169 -6.00 -14.94 18.34
C LEU A 169 -5.09 -13.91 19.01
N GLU A 170 -3.76 -14.10 18.93
CA GLU A 170 -2.78 -13.15 19.43
C GLU A 170 -2.94 -11.78 18.76
N SER A 171 -3.18 -11.74 17.45
CA SER A 171 -3.35 -10.48 16.72
C SER A 171 -4.53 -9.64 17.20
N LYS A 172 -5.61 -10.26 17.69
CA LYS A 172 -6.81 -9.56 18.20
C LYS A 172 -6.54 -8.75 19.47
N LEU A 173 -5.48 -9.09 20.21
CA LEU A 173 -5.06 -8.34 21.39
C LEU A 173 -4.46 -6.98 21.05
N TYR A 174 -3.97 -6.80 19.81
CA TYR A 174 -3.29 -5.58 19.37
C TYR A 174 -4.16 -4.72 18.48
N CYS A 175 -4.86 -5.33 17.54
CA CYS A 175 -5.75 -4.61 16.62
C CYS A 175 -6.77 -5.54 15.96
N ASP A 176 -7.95 -4.98 15.69
CA ASP A 176 -9.04 -5.73 15.09
C ASP A 176 -9.83 -4.79 14.16
N TRP A 177 -9.42 -4.73 12.90
CA TRP A 177 -9.95 -3.79 11.92
C TRP A 177 -11.28 -4.27 11.34
N ASP A 178 -12.23 -3.35 11.20
CA ASP A 178 -13.53 -3.63 10.59
C ASP A 178 -13.49 -3.52 9.06
N GLU A 179 -12.63 -2.64 8.52
CA GLU A 179 -12.52 -2.36 7.09
C GLU A 179 -11.07 -2.30 6.61
N PRO A 180 -10.81 -2.58 5.31
CA PRO A 180 -9.50 -2.40 4.71
C PRO A 180 -9.03 -0.95 4.72
N GLU A 181 -7.76 -0.74 4.35
CA GLU A 181 -7.12 0.58 4.37
C GLU A 181 -7.76 1.56 3.40
N TRP A 182 -7.96 2.79 3.88
CA TRP A 182 -8.23 3.96 3.07
C TRP A 182 -6.94 4.65 2.65
N GLY A 183 -6.92 5.17 1.43
CA GLY A 183 -5.79 5.90 0.88
C GLY A 183 -6.15 6.68 -0.37
N PHE A 184 -5.12 7.18 -1.05
CA PHE A 184 -5.28 7.92 -2.30
C PHE A 184 -4.98 7.04 -3.50
N PRO A 185 -5.67 7.24 -4.64
CA PRO A 185 -5.43 6.49 -5.88
C PRO A 185 -3.98 6.61 -6.34
N LYS A 186 -3.34 5.46 -6.59
CA LYS A 186 -1.92 5.38 -6.99
C LYS A 186 -1.54 3.99 -7.46
N GLY A 187 -0.61 3.91 -8.38
CA GLY A 187 0.00 2.66 -8.76
C GLY A 187 1.40 2.80 -9.34
N ARG A 188 1.88 1.76 -9.97
CA ARG A 188 3.23 1.70 -10.51
C ARG A 188 3.25 2.11 -11.97
N ARG A 189 4.39 2.68 -12.41
CA ARG A 189 4.58 2.98 -13.83
C ARG A 189 4.53 1.71 -14.68
N ASN A 190 3.91 1.84 -15.83
CA ASN A 190 4.10 0.93 -16.94
C ASN A 190 5.46 1.18 -17.61
N ALA A 191 5.84 0.30 -18.56
CA ALA A 191 7.06 0.49 -19.33
C ALA A 191 7.01 1.83 -20.10
N GLN A 192 8.07 2.63 -19.96
CA GLN A 192 8.26 3.93 -20.63
C GLN A 192 7.23 5.03 -20.26
N GLU A 193 6.42 4.81 -19.24
CA GLU A 193 5.45 5.78 -18.76
C GLU A 193 6.14 6.85 -17.89
N ASN A 194 5.79 8.11 -18.08
CA ASN A 194 6.22 9.18 -17.20
C ASN A 194 5.36 9.26 -15.93
N ASP A 195 5.79 10.05 -14.93
CA ASP A 195 5.12 10.14 -13.64
C ASP A 195 3.69 10.71 -13.75
N TYR A 196 3.53 11.74 -14.58
CA TYR A 196 2.23 12.40 -14.70
C TYR A 196 1.20 11.50 -15.36
N ASP A 197 1.56 10.84 -16.46
CA ASP A 197 0.66 9.93 -17.17
C ASP A 197 0.29 8.72 -16.30
N CYS A 198 1.27 8.19 -15.55
CA CYS A 198 1.02 7.14 -14.55
C CYS A 198 -0.01 7.60 -13.52
N ALA A 199 0.16 8.80 -12.93
CA ALA A 199 -0.78 9.31 -11.94
C ALA A 199 -2.21 9.42 -12.49
N ILE A 200 -2.36 9.95 -13.70
CA ILE A 200 -3.66 10.12 -14.37
C ILE A 200 -4.30 8.78 -14.69
N ARG A 201 -3.53 7.83 -15.24
CA ARG A 201 -4.02 6.49 -15.57
C ARG A 201 -4.50 5.76 -14.32
N GLU A 202 -3.66 5.68 -13.29
CA GLU A 202 -3.99 5.00 -12.01
C GLU A 202 -5.22 5.64 -11.35
N PHE A 203 -5.29 6.98 -11.35
CA PHE A 203 -6.47 7.68 -10.86
C PHE A 203 -7.73 7.28 -11.62
N SER A 204 -7.68 7.25 -12.95
CA SER A 204 -8.84 6.90 -13.78
C SER A 204 -9.25 5.45 -13.61
N GLU A 205 -8.29 4.52 -13.50
CA GLU A 205 -8.54 3.09 -13.28
C GLU A 205 -9.16 2.82 -11.90
N GLU A 206 -8.55 3.34 -10.83
CA GLU A 206 -8.99 3.08 -9.46
C GLU A 206 -10.26 3.83 -9.07
N THR A 207 -10.55 5.00 -9.69
CA THR A 207 -11.72 5.82 -9.33
C THR A 207 -12.85 5.76 -10.36
N GLY A 208 -12.55 5.47 -11.63
CA GLY A 208 -13.50 5.55 -12.74
C GLY A 208 -13.81 6.97 -13.22
N TYR A 209 -13.19 8.00 -12.64
CA TYR A 209 -13.29 9.36 -13.17
C TYR A 209 -12.49 9.51 -14.47
N SER A 210 -13.04 10.23 -15.44
CA SER A 210 -12.29 10.62 -16.62
C SER A 210 -11.15 11.60 -16.27
N ALA A 211 -10.02 11.46 -16.94
CA ALA A 211 -8.92 12.43 -16.84
C ALA A 211 -9.35 13.87 -17.17
N SER A 212 -10.40 14.04 -17.97
CA SER A 212 -10.91 15.35 -18.40
C SER A 212 -11.51 16.20 -17.28
N VAL A 213 -11.93 15.57 -16.15
CA VAL A 213 -12.48 16.31 -15.01
C VAL A 213 -11.38 16.81 -14.06
N LEU A 214 -10.13 16.36 -14.25
CA LEU A 214 -8.99 16.75 -13.44
C LEU A 214 -8.40 18.09 -13.91
N THR A 215 -8.22 19.00 -12.97
CA THR A 215 -7.51 20.24 -13.20
C THR A 215 -6.23 20.24 -12.39
N ASN A 216 -5.07 20.25 -13.06
CA ASN A 216 -3.77 20.18 -12.41
C ASN A 216 -3.45 21.50 -11.66
N VAL A 217 -2.96 21.38 -10.44
CA VAL A 217 -2.42 22.50 -9.65
C VAL A 217 -0.95 22.67 -9.98
N ARG A 218 -0.62 23.69 -10.80
CA ARG A 218 0.73 23.84 -11.38
C ARG A 218 1.75 24.50 -10.48
N ASN A 219 1.33 25.28 -9.51
CA ASN A 219 2.22 26.00 -8.60
C ASN A 219 2.56 25.24 -7.31
N ILE A 220 2.16 23.96 -7.24
CA ILE A 220 2.53 23.04 -6.17
C ILE A 220 3.26 21.86 -6.79
N VAL A 221 4.47 21.60 -6.31
CA VAL A 221 5.23 20.41 -6.71
C VAL A 221 4.55 19.14 -6.17
N PRO A 222 4.67 17.99 -6.85
CA PRO A 222 4.17 16.74 -6.31
C PRO A 222 4.72 16.45 -4.92
N MET A 223 3.87 16.04 -4.01
CA MET A 223 4.24 15.74 -2.62
C MET A 223 4.49 14.24 -2.46
N GLU A 224 5.35 13.90 -1.53
CA GLU A 224 5.81 12.51 -1.36
C GLU A 224 5.68 12.06 0.10
N GLU A 225 5.38 10.77 0.28
CA GLU A 225 5.57 10.05 1.53
C GLU A 225 6.58 8.93 1.31
N VAL A 226 7.49 8.75 2.26
CA VAL A 226 8.50 7.67 2.24
C VAL A 226 8.42 6.93 3.56
N PHE A 227 8.25 5.62 3.50
CA PHE A 227 8.08 4.78 4.69
C PHE A 227 8.62 3.37 4.47
N THR A 228 8.82 2.63 5.56
CA THR A 228 9.13 1.20 5.52
C THR A 228 7.86 0.40 5.77
N GLY A 229 7.53 -0.49 4.84
CA GLY A 229 6.38 -1.39 4.98
C GLY A 229 6.62 -2.50 6.00
N SER A 230 5.55 -3.21 6.38
CA SER A 230 5.61 -4.38 7.27
C SER A 230 6.45 -5.55 6.71
N ASN A 231 6.71 -5.54 5.42
CA ASN A 231 7.60 -6.47 4.72
C ASN A 231 9.05 -5.99 4.63
N TYR A 232 9.41 -4.97 5.42
CA TYR A 232 10.73 -4.37 5.50
C TYR A 232 11.26 -3.71 4.22
N ASN A 233 10.41 -3.57 3.19
CA ASN A 233 10.76 -2.84 1.99
C ASN A 233 10.51 -1.35 2.18
N SER A 234 11.36 -0.51 1.56
CA SER A 234 11.17 0.93 1.53
C SER A 234 10.26 1.31 0.37
N TYR A 235 9.26 2.12 0.65
CA TYR A 235 8.27 2.61 -0.29
C TYR A 235 8.31 4.11 -0.41
N ARG A 236 8.01 4.63 -1.60
CA ARG A 236 7.82 6.04 -1.90
C ARG A 236 6.52 6.20 -2.68
N HIS A 237 5.61 7.00 -2.16
CA HIS A 237 4.43 7.39 -2.91
C HIS A 237 4.53 8.87 -3.27
N LYS A 238 4.35 9.18 -4.55
CA LYS A 238 4.39 10.52 -5.10
C LYS A 238 3.03 10.91 -5.63
N TYR A 239 2.50 12.05 -5.19
CA TYR A 239 1.16 12.48 -5.53
C TYR A 239 1.15 13.84 -6.19
N TYR A 240 0.46 13.93 -7.32
CA TYR A 240 0.07 15.19 -7.94
C TYR A 240 -1.21 15.69 -7.28
N LEU A 241 -1.26 16.98 -6.96
CA LEU A 241 -2.45 17.61 -6.39
C LEU A 241 -3.33 18.12 -7.53
N MET A 242 -4.59 17.67 -7.57
CA MET A 242 -5.51 18.02 -8.65
C MET A 242 -6.87 18.42 -8.12
N ASN A 243 -7.48 19.40 -8.75
CA ASN A 243 -8.83 19.84 -8.44
C ASN A 243 -9.86 19.14 -9.34
N ILE A 244 -10.98 18.75 -8.75
CA ILE A 244 -12.21 18.40 -9.47
C ILE A 244 -13.27 19.41 -9.03
N SER A 245 -13.92 20.09 -9.96
CA SER A 245 -15.01 20.99 -9.59
C SER A 245 -16.12 20.22 -8.87
N TYR A 246 -16.83 20.88 -7.95
CA TYR A 246 -17.96 20.26 -7.25
C TYR A 246 -18.99 19.73 -8.26
N GLU A 247 -19.32 20.53 -9.27
CA GLU A 247 -20.25 20.15 -10.33
C GLU A 247 -19.81 18.88 -11.06
N ASN A 248 -18.55 18.80 -11.52
CA ASN A 248 -18.03 17.61 -12.19
C ASN A 248 -18.03 16.39 -11.25
N SER A 249 -17.78 16.60 -9.98
CA SER A 249 -17.79 15.50 -9.00
C SER A 249 -19.18 14.94 -8.71
N MET A 250 -20.23 15.77 -8.87
CA MET A 250 -21.63 15.36 -8.68
C MET A 250 -22.26 14.79 -9.93
N ASN A 251 -21.94 15.36 -11.12
CA ASN A 251 -22.49 14.94 -12.39
C ASN A 251 -21.81 13.66 -12.94
N SER A 252 -20.69 13.25 -12.38
CA SER A 252 -20.04 12.00 -12.74
C SER A 252 -20.62 10.84 -11.96
N SER A 253 -20.85 9.70 -12.63
CA SER A 253 -21.16 8.41 -12.00
C SER A 253 -19.98 7.45 -12.21
N PRO A 254 -18.86 7.68 -11.53
CA PRO A 254 -17.63 6.94 -11.79
C PRO A 254 -17.78 5.49 -11.38
N LYS A 255 -17.33 4.59 -12.27
CA LYS A 255 -17.31 3.15 -12.02
C LYS A 255 -15.89 2.73 -11.68
N PHE A 256 -15.56 2.73 -10.40
CA PHE A 256 -14.24 2.30 -9.93
C PHE A 256 -13.99 0.80 -10.15
N GLN A 257 -12.72 0.44 -10.22
CA GLN A 257 -12.26 -0.93 -10.45
C GLN A 257 -12.53 -1.82 -9.23
N LYS A 258 -13.64 -2.56 -9.24
CA LYS A 258 -14.10 -3.41 -8.12
C LYS A 258 -13.14 -4.54 -7.73
N SER A 259 -12.15 -4.85 -8.56
CA SER A 259 -11.10 -5.82 -8.24
C SER A 259 -10.11 -5.32 -7.20
N GLU A 260 -9.92 -3.99 -7.10
CA GLU A 260 -8.93 -3.36 -6.23
C GLU A 260 -9.54 -2.41 -5.20
N VAL A 261 -10.67 -1.79 -5.56
CA VAL A 261 -11.35 -0.78 -4.76
C VAL A 261 -12.72 -1.28 -4.33
N SER A 262 -13.03 -1.18 -3.05
CA SER A 262 -14.33 -1.56 -2.48
C SER A 262 -15.27 -0.36 -2.30
N GLU A 263 -14.72 0.81 -2.06
CA GLU A 263 -15.48 2.04 -1.83
C GLU A 263 -14.64 3.27 -2.19
N MET A 264 -15.33 4.35 -2.56
CA MET A 264 -14.74 5.64 -2.86
C MET A 264 -15.61 6.74 -2.26
N LYS A 265 -15.00 7.67 -1.53
CA LYS A 265 -15.71 8.77 -0.87
C LYS A 265 -14.90 10.05 -0.82
N TRP A 266 -15.63 11.17 -0.80
CA TRP A 266 -15.12 12.49 -0.50
C TRP A 266 -15.16 12.72 1.01
N TRP A 267 -14.03 13.12 1.59
CA TRP A 267 -13.86 13.31 3.03
C TRP A 267 -13.24 14.67 3.34
N SER A 268 -13.69 15.32 4.44
CA SER A 268 -12.96 16.46 5.01
C SER A 268 -11.59 16.03 5.53
N LEU A 269 -10.68 16.97 5.79
CA LEU A 269 -9.37 16.66 6.37
C LEU A 269 -9.50 15.81 7.64
N LYS A 270 -10.40 16.21 8.56
CA LYS A 270 -10.65 15.49 9.81
C LYS A 270 -11.02 14.04 9.56
N GLN A 271 -11.97 13.81 8.67
CA GLN A 271 -12.42 12.46 8.30
C GLN A 271 -11.32 11.66 7.60
N CYS A 272 -10.50 12.27 6.74
CA CYS A 272 -9.34 11.61 6.13
C CYS A 272 -8.38 11.08 7.19
N VAL A 273 -8.05 11.91 8.19
CA VAL A 273 -7.13 11.52 9.28
C VAL A 273 -7.75 10.38 10.13
N GLU A 274 -9.05 10.41 10.39
CA GLU A 274 -9.75 9.34 11.12
C GLU A 274 -9.79 8.01 10.33
N LYS A 275 -9.87 8.07 8.99
CA LYS A 275 -9.95 6.90 8.11
C LYS A 275 -8.59 6.29 7.76
N ILE A 276 -7.53 7.09 7.74
CA ILE A 276 -6.17 6.59 7.56
C ILE A 276 -5.77 5.79 8.80
N ARG A 277 -5.20 4.59 8.59
CA ARG A 277 -4.68 3.77 9.69
C ARG A 277 -3.70 4.57 10.55
N PRO A 278 -3.83 4.58 11.88
CA PRO A 278 -3.04 5.45 12.76
C PRO A 278 -1.53 5.18 12.71
N TYR A 279 -1.11 4.02 12.23
CA TYR A 279 0.31 3.72 12.03
C TYR A 279 0.89 4.31 10.73
N ASN A 280 0.07 4.84 9.81
CA ASN A 280 0.51 5.50 8.58
C ASN A 280 0.76 7.00 8.82
N LEU A 281 1.69 7.31 9.70
CA LEU A 281 1.97 8.68 10.15
C LEU A 281 2.39 9.58 8.97
N GLU A 282 3.18 9.06 8.04
CA GLU A 282 3.65 9.79 6.86
C GLU A 282 2.47 10.21 5.97
N LYS A 283 1.46 9.37 5.82
CA LYS A 283 0.25 9.68 5.05
C LYS A 283 -0.63 10.72 5.76
N ILE A 284 -0.76 10.62 7.08
CA ILE A 284 -1.48 11.61 7.89
C ILE A 284 -0.79 12.97 7.75
N GLN A 285 0.53 13.02 7.91
CA GLN A 285 1.30 14.26 7.78
C GLN A 285 1.21 14.82 6.35
N LEU A 286 1.25 13.96 5.33
CA LEU A 286 1.11 14.36 3.94
C LEU A 286 -0.19 15.11 3.69
N ILE A 287 -1.36 14.56 4.10
CA ILE A 287 -2.65 15.20 3.85
C ILE A 287 -2.82 16.49 4.68
N GLN A 288 -2.29 16.54 5.89
CA GLN A 288 -2.27 17.75 6.71
C GLN A 288 -1.44 18.87 6.05
N ASN A 289 -0.27 18.53 5.50
CA ASN A 289 0.59 19.49 4.78
C ASN A 289 -0.09 20.00 3.50
N ILE A 290 -0.79 19.11 2.77
CA ILE A 290 -1.55 19.51 1.58
C ILE A 290 -2.68 20.46 1.95
N ASP A 291 -3.44 20.16 2.97
CA ASP A 291 -4.54 21.02 3.43
C ASP A 291 -4.03 22.39 3.85
N GLN A 292 -2.95 22.44 4.64
CA GLN A 292 -2.32 23.70 5.05
C GLN A 292 -1.82 24.50 3.83
N CYS A 293 -1.26 23.83 2.81
CA CYS A 293 -0.82 24.44 1.58
C CYS A 293 -1.99 25.05 0.81
N LEU A 294 -3.12 24.34 0.70
CA LEU A 294 -4.33 24.82 0.02
C LEU A 294 -4.99 26.01 0.73
N GLN A 295 -4.88 26.07 2.06
CA GLN A 295 -5.40 27.21 2.85
C GLN A 295 -4.53 28.45 2.73
N LYS A 296 -3.19 28.29 2.69
CA LYS A 296 -2.23 29.41 2.69
C LYS A 296 -1.85 29.92 1.31
N THR A 297 -1.96 29.08 0.28
CA THR A 297 -1.48 29.39 -1.06
C THR A 297 -2.64 29.62 -2.00
N ARG A 298 -2.59 30.72 -2.77
CA ARG A 298 -3.51 30.89 -3.90
C ARG A 298 -3.18 29.84 -4.96
N VAL A 299 -4.07 28.87 -5.11
CA VAL A 299 -3.91 27.76 -6.05
C VAL A 299 -4.20 28.28 -7.46
N PHE A 300 -3.27 28.10 -8.37
CA PHE A 300 -3.47 28.36 -9.80
C PHE A 300 -3.90 27.07 -10.49
N SER A 301 -5.20 26.97 -10.78
CA SER A 301 -5.74 25.95 -11.65
C SER A 301 -5.93 26.55 -13.04
N MET A 302 -5.37 25.93 -14.08
CA MET A 302 -5.72 26.29 -15.44
C MET A 302 -6.76 25.28 -15.94
N THR A 303 -7.94 25.77 -16.26
CA THR A 303 -8.85 25.08 -17.19
C THR A 303 -8.08 24.83 -18.47
N LYS A 304 -8.18 23.63 -19.06
CA LYS A 304 -7.69 23.39 -20.41
C LYS A 304 -8.29 24.44 -21.33
N ILE A 305 -7.44 25.22 -22.01
CA ILE A 305 -7.83 25.96 -23.21
C ILE A 305 -8.11 24.95 -24.31
#